data_2d769e12daf76c51eaa8a3d6844e72af
#
_entry.id   2d769e12daf76c51eaa8a3d6844e72af
#
_cell.length_a   1.000
_cell.length_b   1.000
_cell.length_c   1.000
_cell.angle_alpha   90.00
_cell.angle_beta   90.00
_cell.angle_gamma   90.00
#
_symmetry.space_group_name_H-M   'P 1'
#
loop_
_entity.id
_entity.type
_entity.pdbx_description
1 polymer ?
#
loop_
_entity_poly.entity_id
_entity_poly.type
_entity_poly.pdbx_seq_one_letter_code
_entity_poly.pdbx_strand_id
1 'polypeptide(L)'
;MKNTLYFIAALFVLSACEKDDTPADWQEGSGDLTIQLDKTSIKQREFFTLAFEGYADNILVYDGTLGHEYRYKERTAMEGVRPKVSFSSYRRWGAQENSLAIKVSNDFAGNNFDADEINNATWIDITDRFVLSTGEDNTPSGTADLSDLVIPGKDMYFAFRYVGQAGTTQREWVIKDFSIKNELPIGTVQ
;
A
#
# COMPACT_ATOMS: atom_id res chain seq x y z
N MET A 1 26.79 44.24 59.53
CA MET A 1 25.90 44.66 58.46
C MET A 1 25.60 43.38 57.61
N LYS A 2 24.41 42.84 57.76
CA LYS A 2 23.99 41.58 57.06
C LYS A 2 23.25 41.97 55.76
N ASN A 3 23.82 41.62 54.63
CA ASN A 3 23.13 41.76 53.35
C ASN A 3 22.30 40.51 53.09
N THR A 4 20.98 40.70 53.12
CA THR A 4 20.02 39.66 52.75
C THR A 4 19.74 39.78 51.27
N LEU A 5 20.15 38.76 50.48
CA LEU A 5 19.91 38.68 49.04
C LEU A 5 18.57 37.97 48.84
N TYR A 6 17.57 38.67 48.28
CA TYR A 6 16.29 38.07 47.90
C TYR A 6 16.38 37.51 46.48
N PHE A 7 16.24 36.18 46.37
CA PHE A 7 16.06 35.51 45.08
C PHE A 7 14.58 35.56 44.71
N ILE A 8 14.25 36.29 43.68
CA ILE A 8 12.91 36.23 43.05
C ILE A 8 12.95 35.10 42.04
N ALA A 9 12.31 33.99 42.35
CA ALA A 9 12.06 32.91 41.42
C ALA A 9 10.90 33.32 40.50
N ALA A 10 11.19 33.67 39.27
CA ALA A 10 10.17 33.87 38.24
C ALA A 10 9.65 32.50 37.74
N LEU A 11 8.46 32.16 38.14
CA LEU A 11 7.76 30.96 37.66
C LEU A 11 7.23 31.25 36.23
N PHE A 12 7.94 30.79 35.21
CA PHE A 12 7.42 30.78 33.85
C PHE A 12 6.39 29.65 33.73
N VAL A 13 5.14 30.00 33.73
CA VAL A 13 4.05 29.10 33.30
C VAL A 13 4.08 29.07 31.78
N LEU A 14 4.67 28.01 31.23
CA LEU A 14 4.51 27.67 29.82
C LEU A 14 3.08 27.15 29.63
N SER A 15 2.16 28.02 29.26
CA SER A 15 0.90 27.57 28.68
C SER A 15 1.24 27.00 27.30
N ALA A 16 1.34 25.68 27.19
CA ALA A 16 1.26 25.02 25.91
C ALA A 16 -0.14 25.30 25.37
N CYS A 17 -0.25 26.13 24.36
CA CYS A 17 -1.43 26.15 23.50
C CYS A 17 -1.48 24.80 22.83
N GLU A 18 -2.32 23.92 23.30
CA GLU A 18 -2.77 22.78 22.53
C GLU A 18 -3.56 23.36 21.35
N LYS A 19 -2.96 23.26 20.17
CA LYS A 19 -3.59 23.72 18.94
C LYS A 19 -4.65 22.70 18.62
N ASP A 20 -5.89 23.05 18.89
CA ASP A 20 -7.05 22.27 18.50
C ASP A 20 -7.16 22.36 16.97
N ASP A 21 -6.62 21.38 16.28
CA ASP A 21 -6.64 21.28 14.81
C ASP A 21 -7.99 20.77 14.28
N THR A 22 -9.03 20.68 15.13
CA THR A 22 -10.39 20.40 14.66
C THR A 22 -10.90 21.60 13.85
N PRO A 23 -11.33 21.41 12.60
CA PRO A 23 -11.98 22.47 11.82
C PRO A 23 -13.18 23.02 12.62
N ALA A 24 -13.36 24.34 12.59
CA ALA A 24 -14.35 25.07 13.39
C ALA A 24 -15.83 24.68 13.14
N ASP A 25 -16.07 23.80 12.18
CA ASP A 25 -17.37 23.27 11.75
C ASP A 25 -17.55 21.77 12.02
N TRP A 26 -16.58 21.13 12.71
CA TRP A 26 -16.78 19.75 13.21
C TRP A 26 -17.80 19.76 14.35
N GLN A 27 -19.04 19.48 14.02
CA GLN A 27 -20.03 19.10 15.01
C GLN A 27 -19.90 17.61 15.25
N GLU A 28 -19.54 17.22 16.48
CA GLU A 28 -19.77 15.83 16.91
C GLU A 28 -21.25 15.54 16.74
N GLY A 29 -21.57 14.88 15.63
CA GLY A 29 -22.93 14.47 15.35
C GLY A 29 -23.28 13.31 16.28
N SER A 30 -23.91 13.62 17.39
CA SER A 30 -24.64 12.64 18.20
C SER A 30 -25.98 12.31 17.55
N GLY A 31 -25.99 12.14 16.24
CA GLY A 31 -27.21 11.83 15.51
C GLY A 31 -27.27 10.34 15.19
N ASP A 32 -28.41 9.71 15.52
CA ASP A 32 -28.69 8.36 15.04
C ASP A 32 -28.69 8.35 13.50
N LEU A 33 -27.81 7.56 12.90
CA LEU A 33 -27.85 7.33 11.45
C LEU A 33 -29.04 6.45 11.12
N THR A 34 -29.94 6.96 10.31
CA THR A 34 -31.06 6.19 9.75
C THR A 34 -30.76 5.80 8.31
N ILE A 35 -30.94 4.52 8.00
CA ILE A 35 -30.74 3.99 6.65
C ILE A 35 -32.08 3.47 6.13
N GLN A 36 -32.50 3.96 4.99
CA GLN A 36 -33.71 3.52 4.31
C GLN A 36 -33.39 2.90 2.95
N LEU A 37 -33.97 1.75 2.68
CA LEU A 37 -33.91 1.12 1.35
C LEU A 37 -35.23 1.36 0.64
N ASP A 38 -35.15 1.63 -0.66
CA ASP A 38 -36.32 1.77 -1.54
C ASP A 38 -37.00 0.41 -1.83
N LYS A 39 -36.30 -0.71 -1.53
CA LYS A 39 -36.76 -2.08 -1.80
C LYS A 39 -36.41 -3.03 -0.66
N THR A 40 -37.32 -3.93 -0.34
CA THR A 40 -37.10 -4.99 0.66
C THR A 40 -36.51 -6.29 0.09
N SER A 41 -36.51 -6.44 -1.25
CA SER A 41 -35.95 -7.57 -1.98
C SER A 41 -35.34 -7.08 -3.27
N ILE A 42 -34.12 -7.53 -3.57
CA ILE A 42 -33.33 -7.08 -4.71
C ILE A 42 -32.88 -8.32 -5.48
N LYS A 43 -33.09 -8.31 -6.80
CA LYS A 43 -32.55 -9.35 -7.70
C LYS A 43 -31.11 -9.02 -8.09
N GLN A 44 -30.36 -10.03 -8.48
CA GLN A 44 -29.02 -9.85 -8.99
C GLN A 44 -29.02 -8.84 -10.17
N ARG A 45 -28.12 -7.85 -10.14
CA ARG A 45 -27.99 -6.75 -11.11
C ARG A 45 -29.16 -5.76 -11.13
N GLU A 46 -30.00 -5.76 -10.13
CA GLU A 46 -31.03 -4.75 -9.94
C GLU A 46 -30.50 -3.56 -9.17
N PHE A 47 -30.79 -2.34 -9.61
CA PHE A 47 -30.44 -1.12 -8.88
C PHE A 47 -31.39 -0.90 -7.71
N PHE A 48 -30.83 -0.40 -6.62
CA PHE A 48 -31.58 0.03 -5.44
C PHE A 48 -30.99 1.33 -4.90
N THR A 49 -31.75 2.03 -4.11
CA THR A 49 -31.35 3.29 -3.49
C THR A 49 -31.24 3.13 -1.99
N LEU A 50 -30.10 3.53 -1.44
CA LEU A 50 -29.88 3.71 -0.01
C LEU A 50 -30.01 5.21 0.30
N ALA A 51 -30.97 5.61 1.13
CA ALA A 51 -31.08 6.96 1.66
C ALA A 51 -30.52 6.97 3.10
N PHE A 52 -29.66 7.93 3.38
CA PHE A 52 -29.04 8.12 4.68
C PHE A 52 -29.55 9.42 5.28
N GLU A 53 -30.05 9.38 6.53
CA GLU A 53 -30.39 10.56 7.33
C GLU A 53 -29.60 10.50 8.64
N GLY A 54 -28.97 11.61 9.02
CA GLY A 54 -28.12 11.69 10.20
C GLY A 54 -26.64 11.75 9.82
N TYR A 55 -25.80 11.45 10.79
CA TYR A 55 -24.34 11.56 10.64
C TYR A 55 -23.65 10.26 11.06
N ALA A 56 -22.59 9.89 10.30
CA ALA A 56 -21.65 8.86 10.68
C ALA A 56 -20.27 9.22 10.12
N ASP A 57 -19.21 9.01 10.89
CA ASP A 57 -17.83 9.26 10.45
C ASP A 57 -17.44 8.39 9.26
N ASN A 58 -17.92 7.15 9.23
CA ASN A 58 -17.65 6.20 8.17
C ASN A 58 -18.87 5.32 7.88
N ILE A 59 -19.17 5.13 6.61
CA ILE A 59 -20.21 4.21 6.15
C ILE A 59 -19.60 3.22 5.18
N LEU A 60 -19.64 1.94 5.50
CA LEU A 60 -19.22 0.84 4.64
C LEU A 60 -20.44 0.11 4.10
N VAL A 61 -20.52 0.00 2.78
CA VAL A 61 -21.62 -0.71 2.11
C VAL A 61 -21.08 -1.98 1.47
N TYR A 62 -21.70 -3.11 1.79
CA TYR A 62 -21.42 -4.42 1.19
C TYR A 62 -22.60 -4.80 0.31
N ASP A 63 -22.45 -4.65 -1.00
CA ASP A 63 -23.49 -4.90 -1.98
C ASP A 63 -23.55 -6.36 -2.48
N GLY A 64 -22.64 -7.21 -1.97
CA GLY A 64 -22.56 -8.62 -2.32
C GLY A 64 -21.87 -8.91 -3.65
N THR A 65 -21.37 -7.88 -4.35
CA THR A 65 -20.53 -8.10 -5.52
C THR A 65 -19.16 -8.63 -5.13
N LEU A 66 -18.40 -9.13 -6.09
CA LEU A 66 -17.07 -9.68 -5.85
C LEU A 66 -16.17 -8.63 -5.17
N GLY A 67 -15.65 -8.98 -3.99
CA GLY A 67 -14.84 -8.10 -3.14
C GLY A 67 -15.66 -7.21 -2.19
N HIS A 68 -16.99 -7.15 -2.33
CA HIS A 68 -17.90 -6.37 -1.48
C HIS A 68 -18.90 -7.26 -0.72
N GLU A 69 -18.49 -8.48 -0.38
CA GLU A 69 -19.32 -9.44 0.34
C GLU A 69 -19.12 -9.33 1.86
N TYR A 70 -20.17 -8.99 2.59
CA TYR A 70 -20.13 -8.86 4.06
C TYR A 70 -19.59 -10.09 4.79
N ARG A 71 -19.83 -11.30 4.28
CA ARG A 71 -19.31 -12.56 4.87
C ARG A 71 -17.78 -12.61 4.94
N TYR A 72 -17.09 -11.75 4.17
CA TYR A 72 -15.65 -11.69 4.10
C TYR A 72 -15.04 -10.41 4.71
N LYS A 73 -15.83 -9.63 5.45
CA LYS A 73 -15.41 -8.35 6.04
C LYS A 73 -14.16 -8.45 6.94
N GLU A 74 -13.95 -9.61 7.57
CA GLU A 74 -12.79 -9.87 8.41
C GLU A 74 -11.64 -10.59 7.65
N ARG A 75 -11.79 -10.79 6.34
CA ARG A 75 -10.79 -11.52 5.57
C ARG A 75 -9.56 -10.64 5.36
N THR A 76 -8.42 -11.09 5.86
CA THR A 76 -7.10 -10.48 5.64
C THR A 76 -6.31 -11.16 4.53
N ALA A 77 -6.72 -12.37 4.11
CA ALA A 77 -6.08 -13.13 3.03
C ALA A 77 -7.15 -13.83 2.17
N MET A 78 -6.87 -13.98 0.89
CA MET A 78 -7.72 -14.68 -0.07
C MET A 78 -7.04 -15.99 -0.49
N GLU A 79 -7.78 -17.10 -0.45
CA GLU A 79 -7.31 -18.39 -0.96
C GLU A 79 -7.41 -18.44 -2.49
N GLY A 80 -6.50 -19.18 -3.12
CA GLY A 80 -6.48 -19.37 -4.57
C GLY A 80 -6.10 -18.12 -5.37
N VAL A 81 -5.44 -17.18 -4.74
CA VAL A 81 -4.95 -15.95 -5.38
C VAL A 81 -3.86 -16.28 -6.38
N ARG A 82 -3.93 -15.68 -7.56
CA ARG A 82 -2.90 -15.75 -8.59
C ARG A 82 -2.35 -14.35 -8.84
N PRO A 83 -1.29 -13.94 -8.14
CA PRO A 83 -0.69 -12.62 -8.33
C PRO A 83 -0.08 -12.51 -9.72
N LYS A 84 -0.46 -11.46 -10.44
CA LYS A 84 0.09 -11.08 -11.75
C LYS A 84 0.79 -9.75 -11.62
N VAL A 85 2.01 -9.66 -12.06
CA VAL A 85 2.81 -8.44 -12.00
C VAL A 85 3.23 -8.01 -13.40
N SER A 86 3.10 -6.72 -13.68
CA SER A 86 3.55 -6.10 -14.90
C SER A 86 4.04 -4.68 -14.66
N PHE A 87 4.91 -4.19 -15.51
CA PHE A 87 5.39 -2.81 -15.53
C PHE A 87 5.96 -2.50 -16.91
N SER A 88 6.38 -1.24 -17.11
CA SER A 88 7.23 -0.84 -18.24
C SER A 88 8.54 -0.32 -17.71
N SER A 89 9.61 -0.50 -18.46
CA SER A 89 10.93 -0.03 -18.07
C SER A 89 11.61 0.76 -19.17
N TYR A 90 12.55 1.63 -18.76
CA TYR A 90 13.48 2.34 -19.59
C TYR A 90 14.84 2.38 -18.92
N ARG A 91 15.92 2.14 -19.67
CA ARG A 91 17.27 2.30 -19.12
C ARG A 91 18.12 3.21 -20.00
N ARG A 92 18.93 4.02 -19.37
CA ARG A 92 19.88 4.91 -20.03
C ARG A 92 21.17 5.08 -19.25
N TRP A 93 22.12 5.73 -19.88
CA TRP A 93 23.47 5.98 -19.36
C TRP A 93 24.25 4.70 -19.04
N GLY A 94 25.54 4.85 -18.78
CA GLY A 94 26.42 3.79 -18.36
C GLY A 94 26.48 2.57 -19.29
N ALA A 95 27.33 1.62 -18.96
CA ALA A 95 27.47 0.36 -19.70
C ALA A 95 27.27 -0.89 -18.85
N GLN A 96 27.04 -0.72 -17.54
CA GLN A 96 26.87 -1.84 -16.63
C GLN A 96 25.65 -2.67 -17.00
N GLU A 97 25.86 -3.97 -17.19
CA GLU A 97 24.77 -4.94 -17.35
C GLU A 97 24.31 -5.47 -15.98
N ASN A 98 23.12 -6.05 -15.93
CA ASN A 98 22.55 -6.71 -14.75
C ASN A 98 22.53 -5.82 -13.49
N SER A 99 22.37 -4.50 -13.68
CA SER A 99 22.29 -3.54 -12.58
C SER A 99 20.95 -3.48 -11.89
N LEU A 100 19.88 -4.04 -12.48
CA LEU A 100 18.55 -4.16 -11.93
C LEU A 100 18.16 -5.62 -11.77
N ALA A 101 17.69 -6.00 -10.61
CA ALA A 101 17.10 -7.30 -10.35
C ALA A 101 15.72 -7.14 -9.73
N ILE A 102 14.83 -8.09 -10.00
CA ILE A 102 13.48 -8.12 -9.49
C ILE A 102 13.38 -9.30 -8.54
N LYS A 103 12.88 -9.06 -7.33
CA LYS A 103 12.93 -10.04 -6.25
C LYS A 103 11.61 -10.11 -5.51
N VAL A 104 11.34 -11.29 -4.94
CA VAL A 104 10.19 -11.56 -4.08
C VAL A 104 10.65 -12.18 -2.78
N SER A 105 10.01 -11.82 -1.66
CA SER A 105 10.20 -12.42 -0.35
C SER A 105 8.85 -12.73 0.31
N ASN A 106 8.79 -13.85 1.05
CA ASN A 106 7.66 -14.20 1.92
C ASN A 106 8.05 -14.21 3.41
N ASP A 107 9.26 -13.80 3.75
CA ASP A 107 9.78 -13.75 5.12
C ASP A 107 10.33 -12.37 5.51
N PHE A 108 10.23 -11.39 4.62
CA PHE A 108 10.55 -10.01 4.95
C PHE A 108 9.54 -9.47 5.97
N ALA A 109 10.01 -8.78 7.03
CA ALA A 109 9.16 -8.29 8.13
C ALA A 109 8.33 -7.04 7.77
N GLY A 110 8.58 -6.43 6.60
CA GLY A 110 7.82 -5.27 6.11
C GLY A 110 8.42 -3.90 6.49
N ASN A 111 9.48 -3.86 7.29
CA ASN A 111 10.15 -2.61 7.64
C ASN A 111 11.19 -2.22 6.58
N ASN A 112 10.77 -1.46 5.58
CA ASN A 112 11.62 -1.02 4.47
C ASN A 112 12.63 0.08 4.82
N PHE A 113 12.65 0.56 6.06
CA PHE A 113 13.64 1.51 6.57
C PHE A 113 14.78 0.82 7.35
N ASP A 114 14.68 -0.48 7.58
CA ASP A 114 15.70 -1.26 8.27
C ASP A 114 16.51 -2.10 7.28
N ALA A 115 17.77 -1.70 7.08
CA ALA A 115 18.67 -2.38 6.16
C ALA A 115 19.00 -3.81 6.59
N ASP A 116 19.05 -4.07 7.89
CA ASP A 116 19.36 -5.41 8.41
C ASP A 116 18.18 -6.35 8.18
N GLU A 117 16.94 -5.91 8.37
CA GLU A 117 15.75 -6.70 8.03
C GLU A 117 15.67 -7.01 6.53
N ILE A 118 15.95 -6.01 5.67
CA ILE A 118 16.00 -6.22 4.20
C ILE A 118 17.07 -7.25 3.83
N ASN A 119 18.26 -7.16 4.43
CA ASN A 119 19.38 -8.04 4.11
C ASN A 119 19.22 -9.46 4.68
N ASN A 120 18.53 -9.61 5.81
CA ASN A 120 18.30 -10.89 6.46
C ASN A 120 17.13 -11.68 5.83
N ALA A 121 16.24 -11.00 5.12
CA ALA A 121 15.15 -11.65 4.41
C ALA A 121 15.65 -12.51 3.24
N THR A 122 14.91 -13.59 2.97
CA THR A 122 15.18 -14.47 1.82
C THR A 122 14.55 -13.89 0.57
N TRP A 123 15.36 -13.45 -0.37
CA TRP A 123 14.91 -12.85 -1.62
C TRP A 123 15.11 -13.80 -2.80
N ILE A 124 14.01 -14.25 -3.40
CA ILE A 124 14.00 -15.07 -4.63
C ILE A 124 14.14 -14.13 -5.82
N ASP A 125 15.12 -14.39 -6.69
CA ASP A 125 15.29 -13.64 -7.93
C ASP A 125 14.31 -14.14 -8.99
N ILE A 126 13.52 -13.23 -9.54
CA ILE A 126 12.52 -13.49 -10.58
C ILE A 126 12.71 -12.59 -11.80
N THR A 127 13.88 -12.03 -11.95
CA THR A 127 14.21 -11.08 -13.04
C THR A 127 13.96 -11.69 -14.41
N ASP A 128 14.22 -12.99 -14.58
CA ASP A 128 14.02 -13.75 -15.80
C ASP A 128 12.57 -13.91 -16.25
N ARG A 129 11.60 -13.61 -15.36
CA ARG A 129 10.16 -13.61 -15.70
C ARG A 129 9.74 -12.34 -16.44
N PHE A 130 10.63 -11.37 -16.58
CA PHE A 130 10.31 -10.06 -17.14
C PHE A 130 11.24 -9.70 -18.30
N VAL A 131 10.67 -8.98 -19.27
CA VAL A 131 11.46 -8.30 -20.30
C VAL A 131 11.87 -6.94 -19.74
N LEU A 132 13.17 -6.69 -19.66
CA LEU A 132 13.72 -5.41 -19.25
C LEU A 132 14.18 -4.60 -20.45
N SER A 133 14.07 -3.27 -20.38
CA SER A 133 14.52 -2.36 -21.42
C SER A 133 16.03 -2.55 -21.72
N THR A 134 16.34 -2.56 -22.98
CA THR A 134 17.73 -2.51 -23.48
C THR A 134 18.17 -1.09 -23.85
N GLY A 135 17.30 -0.10 -23.66
CA GLY A 135 17.53 1.30 -23.97
C GLY A 135 16.31 2.03 -24.53
N GLU A 136 15.28 1.29 -24.92
CA GLU A 136 14.05 1.86 -25.46
C GLU A 136 13.06 2.24 -24.34
N ASP A 137 12.44 3.42 -24.45
CA ASP A 137 11.46 3.90 -23.49
C ASP A 137 10.18 3.04 -23.53
N ASN A 138 9.54 2.92 -22.36
CA ASN A 138 8.30 2.18 -22.18
C ASN A 138 8.36 0.72 -22.71
N THR A 139 9.49 0.05 -22.57
CA THR A 139 9.59 -1.38 -22.86
C THR A 139 8.68 -2.15 -21.89
N PRO A 140 7.61 -2.82 -22.38
CA PRO A 140 6.71 -3.58 -21.51
C PRO A 140 7.44 -4.80 -20.94
N SER A 141 7.28 -5.06 -19.66
CA SER A 141 7.88 -6.23 -18.99
C SER A 141 7.23 -7.56 -19.34
N GLY A 142 6.05 -7.52 -19.98
CA GLY A 142 5.13 -8.65 -19.98
C GLY A 142 4.40 -8.76 -18.65
N THR A 143 3.62 -9.83 -18.50
CA THR A 143 2.89 -10.12 -17.24
C THR A 143 3.41 -11.42 -16.65
N ALA A 144 4.06 -11.34 -15.49
CA ALA A 144 4.53 -12.51 -14.77
C ALA A 144 3.45 -13.06 -13.83
N ASP A 145 3.24 -14.37 -13.87
CA ASP A 145 2.44 -15.12 -12.88
C ASP A 145 3.35 -15.50 -11.72
N LEU A 146 2.96 -15.15 -10.50
CA LEU A 146 3.71 -15.43 -9.28
C LEU A 146 2.97 -16.45 -8.39
N SER A 147 2.01 -17.20 -8.92
CA SER A 147 1.20 -18.16 -8.16
C SER A 147 2.03 -19.27 -7.52
N ASP A 148 3.13 -19.65 -8.14
CA ASP A 148 4.09 -20.65 -7.63
C ASP A 148 4.88 -20.18 -6.42
N LEU A 149 4.88 -18.86 -6.14
CA LEU A 149 5.57 -18.23 -5.01
C LEU A 149 4.63 -17.87 -3.86
N VAL A 150 3.31 -18.11 -4.02
CA VAL A 150 2.33 -17.83 -2.97
C VAL A 150 2.46 -18.86 -1.86
N ILE A 151 2.68 -18.38 -0.63
CA ILE A 151 2.64 -19.20 0.58
C ILE A 151 1.37 -18.82 1.35
N PRO A 152 0.42 -19.77 1.56
CA PRO A 152 -0.81 -19.49 2.31
C PRO A 152 -0.53 -18.87 3.69
N GLY A 153 -1.23 -17.78 4.00
CA GLY A 153 -1.09 -17.09 5.28
C GLY A 153 0.19 -16.26 5.45
N LYS A 154 0.97 -16.10 4.37
CA LYS A 154 2.13 -15.20 4.36
C LYS A 154 1.96 -14.07 3.37
N ASP A 155 2.47 -12.91 3.73
CA ASP A 155 2.58 -11.79 2.81
C ASP A 155 3.66 -12.05 1.76
N MET A 156 3.48 -11.48 0.59
CA MET A 156 4.46 -11.50 -0.50
C MET A 156 4.93 -10.08 -0.75
N TYR A 157 6.21 -9.85 -0.60
CA TYR A 157 6.88 -8.58 -0.85
C TYR A 157 7.61 -8.61 -2.18
N PHE A 158 7.46 -7.54 -2.96
CA PHE A 158 8.09 -7.38 -4.25
C PHE A 158 9.12 -6.25 -4.18
N ALA A 159 10.30 -6.45 -4.76
CA ALA A 159 11.38 -5.47 -4.73
C ALA A 159 12.10 -5.32 -6.07
N PHE A 160 12.43 -4.08 -6.40
CA PHE A 160 13.43 -3.75 -7.41
C PHE A 160 14.77 -3.50 -6.72
N ARG A 161 15.75 -4.36 -6.98
CA ARG A 161 17.09 -4.24 -6.43
C ARG A 161 18.02 -3.64 -7.47
N TYR A 162 18.55 -2.46 -7.20
CA TYR A 162 19.57 -1.84 -8.03
C TYR A 162 20.97 -2.04 -7.43
N VAL A 163 21.94 -2.39 -8.26
CA VAL A 163 23.35 -2.52 -7.85
C VAL A 163 24.21 -1.75 -8.83
N GLY A 164 24.80 -0.65 -8.36
CA GLY A 164 25.77 0.13 -9.11
C GLY A 164 27.20 -0.37 -8.91
N GLN A 165 28.05 -0.23 -9.93
CA GLN A 165 29.47 -0.53 -9.87
C GLN A 165 30.25 0.76 -9.56
N ALA A 166 30.99 0.79 -8.47
CA ALA A 166 31.79 1.94 -8.08
C ALA A 166 32.82 2.32 -9.18
N GLY A 167 33.00 3.62 -9.40
CA GLY A 167 33.96 4.14 -10.38
C GLY A 167 33.50 4.09 -11.83
N THR A 168 32.26 3.69 -12.11
CA THR A 168 31.69 3.67 -13.47
C THR A 168 30.50 4.62 -13.58
N THR A 169 30.13 5.02 -14.80
CA THR A 169 28.87 5.71 -15.05
C THR A 169 27.71 4.77 -14.77
N GLN A 170 26.85 5.16 -13.84
CA GLN A 170 25.72 4.35 -13.39
C GLN A 170 24.63 4.27 -14.46
N ARG A 171 23.97 3.13 -14.54
CA ARG A 171 22.73 2.99 -15.29
C ARG A 171 21.60 3.73 -14.56
N GLU A 172 20.79 4.47 -15.29
CA GLU A 172 19.50 4.92 -14.80
C GLU A 172 18.43 3.94 -15.26
N TRP A 173 17.58 3.54 -14.34
CA TRP A 173 16.38 2.76 -14.60
C TRP A 173 15.15 3.57 -14.22
N VAL A 174 14.18 3.62 -15.11
CA VAL A 174 12.87 4.21 -14.87
C VAL A 174 11.85 3.09 -14.97
N ILE A 175 11.07 2.91 -13.92
CA ILE A 175 9.96 1.95 -13.88
C ILE A 175 8.66 2.74 -13.96
N LYS A 176 7.77 2.35 -14.87
CA LYS A 176 6.48 2.98 -15.11
C LYS A 176 5.37 1.92 -15.09
N ASP A 177 4.14 2.37 -14.89
CA ASP A 177 2.93 1.54 -15.01
C ASP A 177 3.00 0.25 -14.18
N PHE A 178 3.63 0.32 -13.01
CA PHE A 178 3.73 -0.83 -12.12
C PHE A 178 2.34 -1.25 -11.65
N SER A 179 2.02 -2.52 -11.84
CA SER A 179 0.72 -3.09 -11.50
C SER A 179 0.87 -4.47 -10.88
N ILE A 180 0.22 -4.67 -9.74
CA ILE A 180 -0.01 -5.99 -9.15
C ILE A 180 -1.52 -6.25 -9.17
N LYS A 181 -1.94 -7.36 -9.77
CA LYS A 181 -3.33 -7.79 -9.84
C LYS A 181 -3.46 -9.19 -9.30
N ASN A 182 -4.46 -9.41 -8.47
CA ASN A 182 -4.80 -10.73 -7.98
C ASN A 182 -5.94 -11.31 -8.82
N GLU A 183 -5.65 -12.33 -9.62
CA GLU A 183 -6.68 -13.12 -10.28
C GLU A 183 -7.23 -14.15 -9.29
N LEU A 184 -8.54 -14.18 -9.18
CA LEU A 184 -9.27 -15.16 -8.39
C LEU A 184 -10.01 -16.11 -9.34
N PRO A 185 -10.38 -17.33 -8.92
CA PRO A 185 -11.17 -18.25 -9.73
C PRO A 185 -12.50 -17.67 -10.25
N ILE A 186 -12.99 -16.61 -9.58
CA ILE A 186 -14.28 -15.95 -9.85
C ILE A 186 -14.15 -14.52 -10.37
N GLY A 187 -12.93 -14.03 -10.61
CA GLY A 187 -12.68 -12.67 -11.12
C GLY A 187 -11.31 -12.12 -10.73
N THR A 188 -11.07 -10.86 -11.09
CA THR A 188 -9.81 -10.16 -10.81
C THR A 188 -10.06 -9.05 -9.80
N VAL A 189 -9.21 -8.97 -8.76
CA VAL A 189 -9.17 -7.88 -7.78
C VAL A 189 -7.81 -7.19 -7.90
N GLN A 190 -7.84 -5.86 -7.87
CA GLN A 190 -6.64 -5.01 -8.02
C GLN A 190 -6.27 -4.35 -6.69
#